data_953f157a11abc87a5b0af89c07eab3cf
#
_entry.id   953f157a11abc87a5b0af89c07eab3cf
#
_cell.length_a   1.000
_cell.length_b   1.000
_cell.length_c   1.000
_cell.angle_alpha   90.00
_cell.angle_beta   90.00
_cell.angle_gamma   90.00
#
_symmetry.space_group_name_H-M   'P 1'
#
loop_
_entity.id
_entity.type
_entity.pdbx_description
1 polymer ?
#
loop_
_entity_poly.entity_id
_entity_poly.type
_entity_poly.pdbx_seq_one_letter_code
_entity_poly.pdbx_strand_id
1 'polypeptide(L)'
;MFLFNPIFDNAQILDSLKSALKKKPGIDIGLETRNSFLLNDTVKFRGIKLGIRFGNKFKIGLSYNWLKSNIYNQVAYFYSSSKDTTKGFFKMNYFALYTKIVYHKTKRWEFSTPLQFGYGSSWLQDKSKLSFKNQQYKKNMFVYEPTVSVQFKLLKWLGIAGNIGYRFVWHKDENILNHLNGPIYVLNINLMLDQLFFEVFPDNEITQKFGPAEW
;
A
#
# COMPACT_ATOMS: atom_id res chain seq x y z
N MET A 1 25.52 27.97 -5.64
CA MET A 1 25.99 26.57 -5.68
C MET A 1 25.80 25.98 -4.29
N PHE A 2 24.64 25.36 -4.05
CA PHE A 2 24.32 24.73 -2.77
C PHE A 2 24.89 23.31 -2.78
N LEU A 3 25.97 23.09 -2.05
CA LEU A 3 26.49 21.75 -1.77
C LEU A 3 25.55 21.04 -0.79
N PHE A 4 24.68 20.18 -1.30
CA PHE A 4 23.95 19.22 -0.50
C PHE A 4 24.96 18.24 0.11
N ASN A 5 25.15 18.30 1.43
CA ASN A 5 25.94 17.34 2.18
C ASN A 5 25.02 16.20 2.67
N PRO A 6 24.91 15.07 1.97
CA PRO A 6 23.93 14.01 2.27
C PRO A 6 24.28 13.19 3.53
N ILE A 7 25.44 13.39 4.12
CA ILE A 7 25.92 12.58 5.25
C ILE A 7 25.30 13.00 6.58
N PHE A 8 24.97 14.28 6.74
CA PHE A 8 24.36 14.78 7.99
C PHE A 8 22.86 14.45 8.12
N ASP A 9 22.13 14.26 7.00
CA ASP A 9 20.71 13.95 7.02
C ASP A 9 20.40 12.52 7.52
N ASN A 10 21.29 11.56 7.29
CA ASN A 10 21.06 10.16 7.68
C ASN A 10 21.10 9.96 9.19
N ALA A 11 21.98 10.66 9.92
CA ALA A 11 22.07 10.58 11.37
C ALA A 11 20.82 11.18 12.04
N GLN A 12 20.33 12.31 11.55
CA GLN A 12 19.11 12.95 12.03
C GLN A 12 17.85 12.11 11.80
N ILE A 13 17.76 11.41 10.68
CA ILE A 13 16.64 10.50 10.40
C ILE A 13 16.64 9.31 11.36
N LEU A 14 17.81 8.70 11.60
CA LEU A 14 17.94 7.56 12.50
C LEU A 14 17.61 7.94 13.95
N ASP A 15 18.08 9.07 14.44
CA ASP A 15 17.80 9.55 15.79
C ASP A 15 16.32 9.96 15.94
N SER A 16 15.74 10.54 14.89
CA SER A 16 14.32 10.83 14.81
C SER A 16 13.46 9.56 14.86
N LEU A 17 13.87 8.48 14.18
CA LEU A 17 13.20 7.18 14.22
C LEU A 17 13.33 6.53 15.59
N LYS A 18 14.52 6.52 16.19
CA LYS A 18 14.74 6.02 17.56
C LYS A 18 13.87 6.74 18.58
N SER A 19 13.76 8.07 18.46
CA SER A 19 12.89 8.86 19.33
C SER A 19 11.41 8.58 19.11
N ALA A 20 11.01 8.34 17.84
CA ALA A 20 9.63 8.00 17.51
C ALA A 20 9.20 6.65 18.07
N LEU A 21 10.08 5.63 18.01
CA LEU A 21 9.81 4.28 18.54
C LEU A 21 9.60 4.27 20.07
N LYS A 22 10.10 5.27 20.78
CA LYS A 22 9.86 5.43 22.24
C LYS A 22 8.49 6.06 22.55
N LYS A 23 7.81 6.63 21.55
CA LYS A 23 6.48 7.22 21.74
C LYS A 23 5.41 6.16 21.80
N LYS A 24 4.28 6.50 22.43
CA LYS A 24 3.11 5.62 22.53
C LYS A 24 2.61 5.24 21.14
N PRO A 25 2.35 3.94 20.90
CA PRO A 25 1.82 3.49 19.61
C PRO A 25 0.36 3.87 19.44
N GLY A 26 -0.02 4.26 18.20
CA GLY A 26 -1.39 4.43 17.77
C GLY A 26 -1.76 3.42 16.70
N ILE A 27 -3.04 3.14 16.51
CA ILE A 27 -3.54 2.18 15.51
C ILE A 27 -4.14 2.93 14.32
N ASP A 28 -3.70 2.58 13.13
CA ASP A 28 -4.22 3.09 11.88
C ASP A 28 -4.91 1.98 11.07
N ILE A 29 -6.07 2.28 10.51
CA ILE A 29 -6.68 1.49 9.43
C ILE A 29 -6.69 2.33 8.18
N GLY A 30 -6.33 1.74 7.04
CA GLY A 30 -6.32 2.39 5.74
C GLY A 30 -7.10 1.61 4.70
N LEU A 31 -7.87 2.33 3.89
CA LEU A 31 -8.48 1.82 2.67
C LEU A 31 -7.77 2.44 1.47
N GLU A 32 -7.36 1.61 0.53
CA GLU A 32 -6.61 2.06 -0.64
C GLU A 32 -7.32 1.71 -1.93
N THR A 33 -7.25 2.64 -2.87
CA THR A 33 -7.51 2.39 -4.28
C THR A 33 -6.26 2.77 -5.05
N ARG A 34 -5.71 1.82 -5.80
CA ARG A 34 -4.51 1.99 -6.62
C ARG A 34 -4.87 1.85 -8.07
N ASN A 35 -4.44 2.81 -8.87
CA ASN A 35 -4.48 2.72 -10.31
C ASN A 35 -3.05 2.46 -10.79
N SER A 36 -2.90 1.55 -11.73
CA SER A 36 -1.63 1.18 -12.34
C SER A 36 -1.85 0.91 -13.81
N PHE A 37 -0.80 0.94 -14.58
CA PHE A 37 -0.82 0.48 -15.96
C PHE A 37 -0.29 -0.95 -15.99
N LEU A 38 -1.12 -1.87 -16.46
CA LEU A 38 -0.80 -3.29 -16.64
C LEU A 38 -1.16 -3.67 -18.07
N LEU A 39 -0.21 -4.23 -18.82
CA LEU A 39 -0.46 -4.67 -20.21
C LEU A 39 -1.07 -3.56 -21.09
N ASN A 40 -0.61 -2.32 -20.94
CA ASN A 40 -1.15 -1.10 -21.60
C ASN A 40 -2.58 -0.70 -21.21
N ASP A 41 -3.20 -1.40 -20.26
CA ASP A 41 -4.51 -1.06 -19.73
C ASP A 41 -4.41 -0.43 -18.32
N THR A 42 -5.32 0.51 -18.05
CA THR A 42 -5.46 1.08 -16.70
C THR A 42 -6.19 0.08 -15.80
N VAL A 43 -5.53 -0.39 -14.78
CA VAL A 43 -6.07 -1.36 -13.82
C VAL A 43 -6.25 -0.77 -12.44
N LYS A 44 -7.25 -1.27 -11.74
CA LYS A 44 -7.56 -0.86 -10.36
C LYS A 44 -7.30 -2.00 -9.40
N PHE A 45 -6.49 -1.71 -8.38
CA PHE A 45 -6.34 -2.54 -7.19
C PHE A 45 -7.11 -1.90 -6.04
N ARG A 46 -7.61 -2.73 -5.14
CA ARG A 46 -8.09 -2.32 -3.83
C ARG A 46 -7.20 -2.93 -2.76
N GLY A 47 -7.06 -2.22 -1.64
CA GLY A 47 -6.29 -2.70 -0.50
C GLY A 47 -6.88 -2.24 0.81
N ILE A 48 -6.63 -3.06 1.83
CA ILE A 48 -6.91 -2.74 3.23
C ILE A 48 -5.58 -2.78 3.95
N LYS A 49 -5.33 -1.78 4.80
CA LYS A 49 -4.13 -1.68 5.63
C LYS A 49 -4.51 -1.66 7.10
N LEU A 50 -3.71 -2.36 7.89
CA LEU A 50 -3.73 -2.28 9.35
C LEU A 50 -2.31 -2.04 9.83
N GLY A 51 -2.10 -1.00 10.63
CA GLY A 51 -0.77 -0.65 11.08
C GLY A 51 -0.70 0.00 12.44
N ILE A 52 0.52 0.08 12.93
CA ILE A 52 0.90 0.75 14.17
C ILE A 52 1.70 1.99 13.80
N ARG A 53 1.31 3.12 14.38
CA ARG A 53 1.99 4.39 14.24
C ARG A 53 2.79 4.67 15.51
N PHE A 54 4.06 4.99 15.34
CA PHE A 54 4.96 5.41 16.44
C PHE A 54 5.18 6.92 16.35
N GLY A 55 4.55 7.63 17.27
CA GLY A 55 4.51 9.10 17.21
C GLY A 55 3.99 9.60 15.86
N ASN A 56 4.64 10.64 15.36
CA ASN A 56 4.27 11.28 14.08
C ASN A 56 5.28 10.99 12.96
N LYS A 57 6.21 10.06 13.15
CA LYS A 57 7.37 9.87 12.27
C LYS A 57 7.41 8.53 11.56
N PHE A 58 6.89 7.48 12.18
CA PHE A 58 7.04 6.13 11.66
C PHE A 58 5.75 5.33 11.76
N LYS A 59 5.43 4.57 10.71
CA LYS A 59 4.33 3.60 10.67
C LYS A 59 4.82 2.30 10.09
N ILE A 60 4.34 1.20 10.64
CA ILE A 60 4.57 -0.15 10.13
C ILE A 60 3.28 -0.95 10.22
N GLY A 61 3.03 -1.83 9.26
CA GLY A 61 1.81 -2.62 9.28
C GLY A 61 1.72 -3.61 8.13
N LEU A 62 0.58 -4.28 8.09
CA LEU A 62 0.25 -5.26 7.07
C LEU A 62 -0.83 -4.70 6.14
N SER A 63 -0.79 -5.12 4.89
CA SER A 63 -1.83 -4.83 3.92
C SER A 63 -2.20 -6.06 3.13
N TYR A 64 -3.47 -6.12 2.72
CA TYR A 64 -3.97 -7.09 1.75
C TYR A 64 -4.47 -6.35 0.53
N ASN A 65 -3.97 -6.71 -0.65
CA ASN A 65 -4.24 -6.03 -1.90
C ASN A 65 -4.73 -7.02 -2.94
N TRP A 66 -5.75 -6.61 -3.71
CA TRP A 66 -6.32 -7.46 -4.76
C TRP A 66 -6.67 -6.65 -6.00
N LEU A 67 -6.51 -7.28 -7.16
CA LEU A 67 -6.88 -6.72 -8.45
C LEU A 67 -8.40 -6.73 -8.60
N LYS A 68 -9.00 -5.54 -8.77
CA LYS A 68 -10.44 -5.37 -9.00
C LYS A 68 -10.79 -5.43 -10.48
N SER A 69 -9.96 -4.85 -11.35
CA SER A 69 -10.22 -4.80 -12.78
C SER A 69 -10.23 -6.21 -13.39
N ASN A 70 -11.13 -6.40 -14.36
CA ASN A 70 -11.17 -7.60 -15.18
C ASN A 70 -10.34 -7.32 -16.44
N ILE A 71 -9.11 -7.79 -16.47
CA ILE A 71 -8.27 -7.72 -17.67
C ILE A 71 -8.64 -8.91 -18.54
N TYR A 72 -9.31 -8.62 -19.68
CA TYR A 72 -9.78 -9.62 -20.60
C TYR A 72 -8.94 -9.57 -21.88
N ASN A 73 -8.64 -10.70 -22.46
CA ASN A 73 -7.99 -10.92 -23.79
C ASN A 73 -6.47 -10.81 -23.89
N GLN A 74 -5.77 -9.94 -23.18
CA GLN A 74 -4.32 -9.79 -23.43
C GLN A 74 -3.47 -10.85 -22.75
N VAL A 75 -3.90 -11.37 -21.60
CA VAL A 75 -3.12 -12.32 -20.80
C VAL A 75 -3.25 -13.76 -21.30
N ALA A 76 -4.30 -14.09 -22.03
CA ALA A 76 -4.47 -15.43 -22.62
C ALA A 76 -3.30 -15.84 -23.55
N TYR A 77 -2.70 -14.87 -24.23
CA TYR A 77 -1.54 -15.11 -25.09
C TYR A 77 -0.26 -15.49 -24.34
N PHE A 78 -0.09 -15.01 -23.10
CA PHE A 78 1.14 -15.22 -22.32
C PHE A 78 1.16 -16.57 -21.57
N TYR A 79 0.00 -17.18 -21.34
CA TYR A 79 -0.11 -18.46 -20.62
C TYR A 79 -0.30 -19.68 -21.53
N SER A 80 -0.65 -19.45 -22.78
CA SER A 80 -0.89 -20.54 -23.75
C SER A 80 0.37 -20.82 -24.56
N SER A 81 1.19 -21.72 -24.07
CA SER A 81 2.25 -22.39 -24.87
C SER A 81 1.66 -23.55 -25.72
N SER A 82 0.37 -23.79 -25.62
CA SER A 82 -0.35 -24.80 -26.40
C SER A 82 -1.59 -24.18 -27.03
N LYS A 83 -1.96 -24.66 -28.22
CA LYS A 83 -3.00 -24.18 -29.14
C LYS A 83 -4.42 -23.96 -28.57
N ASP A 84 -4.65 -24.12 -27.26
CA ASP A 84 -5.94 -23.88 -26.62
C ASP A 84 -5.99 -22.47 -26.03
N THR A 85 -6.61 -21.55 -26.75
CA THR A 85 -6.95 -20.20 -26.28
C THR A 85 -8.04 -20.26 -25.22
N THR A 86 -7.64 -20.50 -23.97
CA THR A 86 -8.57 -20.40 -22.84
C THR A 86 -8.76 -18.91 -22.51
N LYS A 87 -9.94 -18.38 -22.82
CA LYS A 87 -10.30 -16.99 -22.49
C LYS A 87 -10.55 -16.87 -20.98
N GLY A 88 -9.62 -16.27 -20.26
CA GLY A 88 -9.71 -16.10 -18.80
C GLY A 88 -9.49 -14.66 -18.35
N PHE A 89 -9.91 -14.35 -17.14
CA PHE A 89 -9.60 -13.09 -16.47
C PHE A 89 -8.34 -13.23 -15.64
N PHE A 90 -7.39 -12.33 -15.82
CA PHE A 90 -6.23 -12.23 -14.94
C PHE A 90 -6.65 -11.74 -13.56
N LYS A 91 -6.27 -12.44 -12.53
CA LYS A 91 -6.46 -12.11 -11.12
C LYS A 91 -5.12 -12.11 -10.40
N MET A 92 -5.01 -11.25 -9.41
CA MET A 92 -3.80 -11.07 -8.62
C MET A 92 -4.17 -10.60 -7.22
N ASN A 93 -3.57 -11.20 -6.21
CA ASN A 93 -3.63 -10.71 -4.85
C ASN A 93 -2.29 -10.92 -4.14
N TYR A 94 -2.04 -10.10 -3.12
CA TYR A 94 -0.84 -10.21 -2.30
C TYR A 94 -1.05 -9.62 -0.92
N PHE A 95 -0.40 -10.23 0.07
CA PHE A 95 -0.16 -9.64 1.37
C PHE A 95 1.13 -8.85 1.33
N ALA A 96 1.20 -7.75 2.04
CA ALA A 96 2.41 -6.97 2.10
C ALA A 96 2.67 -6.41 3.50
N LEU A 97 3.94 -6.35 3.86
CA LEU A 97 4.46 -5.52 4.92
C LEU A 97 4.67 -4.11 4.34
N TYR A 98 4.16 -3.10 5.01
CA TYR A 98 4.45 -1.71 4.64
C TYR A 98 5.12 -0.97 5.78
N THR A 99 5.99 -0.05 5.41
CA THR A 99 6.57 0.95 6.31
C THR A 99 6.31 2.33 5.73
N LYS A 100 6.17 3.33 6.58
CA LYS A 100 5.98 4.72 6.17
C LYS A 100 6.82 5.63 7.05
N ILE A 101 7.73 6.37 6.44
CA ILE A 101 8.59 7.34 7.11
C ILE A 101 8.05 8.73 6.78
N VAL A 102 7.72 9.51 7.82
CA VAL A 102 7.23 10.87 7.71
C VAL A 102 8.40 11.83 7.93
N TYR A 103 8.73 12.61 6.91
CA TYR A 103 9.81 13.59 6.98
C TYR A 103 9.34 15.01 7.26
N HIS A 104 8.13 15.36 6.85
CA HIS A 104 7.54 16.65 7.16
C HIS A 104 6.08 16.51 7.57
N LYS A 105 5.69 17.18 8.66
CA LYS A 105 4.31 17.17 9.14
C LYS A 105 3.94 18.55 9.71
N THR A 106 2.81 19.05 9.29
CA THR A 106 2.11 20.19 9.88
C THR A 106 0.80 19.70 10.55
N LYS A 107 -0.02 20.62 11.04
CA LYS A 107 -1.33 20.25 11.61
C LYS A 107 -2.19 19.44 10.64
N ARG A 108 -2.20 19.81 9.34
CA ARG A 108 -3.05 19.20 8.33
C ARG A 108 -2.30 18.40 7.28
N TRP A 109 -1.05 18.74 6.97
CA TRP A 109 -0.28 18.12 5.90
C TRP A 109 0.77 17.17 6.46
N GLU A 110 0.92 16.02 5.81
CA GLU A 110 1.95 15.03 6.11
C GLU A 110 2.61 14.58 4.80
N PHE A 111 3.94 14.74 4.72
CA PHE A 111 4.75 14.29 3.60
C PHE A 111 5.57 13.08 4.05
N SER A 112 5.55 12.01 3.26
CA SER A 112 6.12 10.74 3.68
C SER A 112 6.53 9.87 2.50
N THR A 113 7.33 8.85 2.79
CA THR A 113 7.75 7.81 1.84
C THR A 113 7.25 6.45 2.34
N PRO A 114 6.10 5.97 1.84
CA PRO A 114 5.68 4.59 2.03
C PRO A 114 6.52 3.64 1.18
N LEU A 115 6.98 2.55 1.81
CA LEU A 115 7.61 1.42 1.16
C LEU A 115 6.78 0.19 1.46
N GLN A 116 6.51 -0.62 0.44
CA GLN A 116 5.70 -1.82 0.59
C GLN A 116 6.39 -3.01 -0.06
N PHE A 117 6.50 -4.12 0.69
CA PHE A 117 7.01 -5.40 0.24
C PHE A 117 5.91 -6.45 0.36
N GLY A 118 5.56 -7.08 -0.75
CA GLY A 118 4.45 -8.01 -0.81
C GLY A 118 4.85 -9.38 -1.34
N TYR A 119 4.10 -10.38 -0.89
CA TYR A 119 4.11 -11.73 -1.43
C TYR A 119 2.70 -12.17 -1.72
N GLY A 120 2.49 -12.76 -2.89
CA GLY A 120 1.17 -13.17 -3.31
C GLY A 120 1.18 -14.07 -4.52
N SER A 121 0.04 -14.12 -5.19
CA SER A 121 -0.13 -14.96 -6.37
C SER A 121 -0.98 -14.30 -7.44
N SER A 122 -0.71 -14.70 -8.67
CA SER A 122 -1.53 -14.40 -9.84
C SER A 122 -2.06 -15.69 -10.45
N TRP A 123 -3.23 -15.62 -11.09
CA TRP A 123 -3.86 -16.76 -11.74
C TRP A 123 -4.80 -16.29 -12.85
N LEU A 124 -5.15 -17.23 -13.74
CA LEU A 124 -6.23 -17.04 -14.70
C LEU A 124 -7.51 -17.66 -14.15
N GLN A 125 -8.61 -16.92 -14.25
CA GLN A 125 -9.95 -17.38 -13.88
C GLN A 125 -10.78 -17.57 -15.14
N ASP A 126 -11.26 -18.78 -15.39
CA ASP A 126 -12.14 -19.09 -16.53
C ASP A 126 -13.51 -18.40 -16.35
N LYS A 127 -14.03 -17.83 -17.46
CA LYS A 127 -15.32 -17.14 -17.50
C LYS A 127 -16.51 -18.08 -17.26
N SER A 128 -16.38 -19.35 -17.64
CA SER A 128 -17.50 -20.31 -17.62
C SER A 128 -17.80 -20.90 -16.25
N LYS A 129 -16.86 -20.78 -15.28
CA LYS A 129 -16.97 -21.40 -13.95
C LYS A 129 -16.51 -20.43 -12.87
N LEU A 130 -17.45 -19.72 -12.28
CA LEU A 130 -17.26 -18.81 -11.12
C LEU A 130 -16.81 -19.50 -9.82
N SER A 131 -16.39 -20.77 -9.86
CA SER A 131 -15.96 -21.51 -8.69
C SER A 131 -14.50 -21.24 -8.37
N PHE A 132 -14.19 -21.00 -7.08
CA PHE A 132 -12.83 -20.82 -6.55
C PHE A 132 -11.88 -22.00 -6.85
N LYS A 133 -12.40 -23.13 -7.32
CA LYS A 133 -11.67 -24.37 -7.66
C LYS A 133 -10.96 -24.33 -9.01
N ASN A 134 -11.24 -23.36 -9.87
CA ASN A 134 -10.71 -23.27 -11.24
C ASN A 134 -9.63 -22.18 -11.40
N GLN A 135 -8.69 -22.14 -10.48
CA GLN A 135 -7.49 -21.31 -10.61
C GLN A 135 -6.49 -22.05 -11.51
N GLN A 136 -6.51 -21.72 -12.80
CA GLN A 136 -5.52 -22.26 -13.74
C GLN A 136 -4.25 -21.39 -13.68
N TYR A 137 -3.09 -22.04 -13.77
CA TYR A 137 -1.78 -21.38 -13.85
C TYR A 137 -1.47 -20.43 -12.68
N LYS A 138 -1.79 -20.85 -11.46
CA LYS A 138 -1.44 -20.09 -10.25
C LYS A 138 0.08 -20.02 -10.08
N LYS A 139 0.64 -18.82 -10.01
CA LYS A 139 2.07 -18.55 -9.80
C LYS A 139 2.30 -17.55 -8.68
N ASN A 140 3.34 -17.78 -7.91
CA ASN A 140 3.71 -16.89 -6.82
C ASN A 140 4.56 -15.73 -7.35
N MET A 141 4.49 -14.58 -6.65
CA MET A 141 5.22 -13.38 -7.00
C MET A 141 5.62 -12.58 -5.77
N PHE A 142 6.68 -11.82 -5.90
CA PHE A 142 7.07 -10.77 -4.96
C PHE A 142 6.75 -9.40 -5.57
N VAL A 143 6.34 -8.48 -4.73
CA VAL A 143 5.97 -7.12 -5.13
C VAL A 143 6.70 -6.12 -4.25
N TYR A 144 7.34 -5.12 -4.84
CA TYR A 144 7.94 -3.99 -4.15
C TYR A 144 7.38 -2.68 -4.71
N GLU A 145 6.87 -1.82 -3.83
CA GLU A 145 6.24 -0.57 -4.22
C GLU A 145 6.78 0.59 -3.37
N PRO A 146 7.86 1.24 -3.81
CA PRO A 146 8.28 2.52 -3.27
C PRO A 146 7.36 3.63 -3.78
N THR A 147 6.89 4.49 -2.87
CA THR A 147 6.02 5.61 -3.20
C THR A 147 6.39 6.86 -2.42
N VAL A 148 6.02 8.02 -2.96
CA VAL A 148 6.00 9.29 -2.24
C VAL A 148 4.54 9.64 -1.98
N SER A 149 4.25 10.14 -0.79
CA SER A 149 2.89 10.35 -0.29
C SER A 149 2.71 11.76 0.27
N VAL A 150 1.61 12.37 -0.09
CA VAL A 150 1.09 13.58 0.52
C VAL A 150 -0.26 13.25 1.13
N GLN A 151 -0.41 13.45 2.44
CA GLN A 151 -1.65 13.23 3.17
C GLN A 151 -2.19 14.55 3.70
N PHE A 152 -3.48 14.76 3.52
CA PHE A 152 -4.23 15.84 4.12
C PHE A 152 -5.18 15.29 5.19
N LYS A 153 -5.09 15.80 6.42
CA LYS A 153 -6.01 15.46 7.51
C LYS A 153 -7.26 16.32 7.39
N LEU A 154 -8.39 15.67 7.16
CA LEU A 154 -9.71 16.30 7.18
C LEU A 154 -10.16 16.55 8.61
N LEU A 155 -10.03 15.53 9.45
CA LEU A 155 -10.32 15.53 10.88
C LEU A 155 -9.10 14.99 11.64
N LYS A 156 -9.10 15.07 12.95
CA LYS A 156 -8.01 14.53 13.76
C LYS A 156 -7.79 13.03 13.54
N TRP A 157 -8.88 12.32 13.26
CA TRP A 157 -8.91 10.87 13.04
C TRP A 157 -9.07 10.42 11.58
N LEU A 158 -9.33 11.36 10.63
CA LEU A 158 -9.57 11.05 9.21
C LEU A 158 -8.59 11.81 8.32
N GLY A 159 -7.90 11.09 7.44
CA GLY A 159 -7.01 11.66 6.44
C GLY A 159 -7.22 11.06 5.06
N ILE A 160 -6.99 11.86 4.03
CA ILE A 160 -6.92 11.43 2.63
C ILE A 160 -5.48 11.63 2.16
N ALA A 161 -4.92 10.62 1.49
CA ALA A 161 -3.57 10.71 0.95
C ALA A 161 -3.53 10.33 -0.54
N GLY A 162 -2.73 11.08 -1.28
CA GLY A 162 -2.33 10.74 -2.64
C GLY A 162 -0.89 10.26 -2.65
N ASN A 163 -0.61 9.15 -3.33
CA ASN A 163 0.75 8.64 -3.49
C ASN A 163 1.03 8.41 -4.97
N ILE A 164 2.28 8.63 -5.35
CA ILE A 164 2.83 8.27 -6.65
C ILE A 164 4.08 7.41 -6.45
N GLY A 165 4.31 6.47 -7.33
CA GLY A 165 5.48 5.60 -7.24
C GLY A 165 5.58 4.61 -8.36
N TYR A 166 6.31 3.55 -8.13
CA TYR A 166 6.55 2.51 -9.11
C TYR A 166 6.34 1.14 -8.47
N ARG A 167 5.80 0.18 -9.25
CA ARG A 167 5.67 -1.21 -8.85
C ARG A 167 6.70 -2.05 -9.55
N PHE A 168 7.47 -2.78 -8.76
CA PHE A 168 8.36 -3.83 -9.20
C PHE A 168 7.76 -5.17 -8.80
N VAL A 169 7.63 -6.09 -9.75
CA VAL A 169 7.13 -7.44 -9.53
C VAL A 169 8.18 -8.43 -10.01
N TRP A 170 8.55 -9.37 -9.15
CA TRP A 170 9.37 -10.52 -9.50
C TRP A 170 8.47 -11.75 -9.61
N HIS A 171 8.44 -12.30 -10.80
CA HIS A 171 7.61 -13.45 -11.16
C HIS A 171 8.46 -14.49 -11.89
N LYS A 172 8.12 -15.78 -11.82
CA LYS A 172 8.88 -16.84 -12.51
C LYS A 172 8.78 -16.82 -14.03
N ASP A 173 7.80 -16.11 -14.59
CA ASP A 173 7.55 -16.00 -16.04
C ASP A 173 8.03 -14.65 -16.56
N GLU A 174 9.10 -14.65 -17.33
CA GLU A 174 9.69 -13.42 -17.89
C GLU A 174 8.74 -12.67 -18.84
N ASN A 175 7.90 -13.40 -19.56
CA ASN A 175 6.94 -12.81 -20.49
C ASN A 175 5.85 -11.96 -19.79
N ILE A 176 5.53 -12.27 -18.52
CA ILE A 176 4.55 -11.53 -17.72
C ILE A 176 5.21 -10.42 -16.93
N LEU A 177 6.47 -10.61 -16.55
CA LEU A 177 7.23 -9.72 -15.68
C LEU A 177 7.27 -8.29 -16.22
N ASN A 178 7.56 -8.14 -17.50
CA ASN A 178 7.66 -6.82 -18.17
C ASN A 178 6.33 -6.06 -18.22
N HIS A 179 5.21 -6.74 -18.05
CA HIS A 179 3.88 -6.14 -18.11
C HIS A 179 3.26 -5.86 -16.72
N LEU A 180 3.85 -6.39 -15.63
CA LEU A 180 3.38 -6.15 -14.26
C LEU A 180 4.12 -4.99 -13.59
N ASN A 181 5.28 -4.60 -14.11
CA ASN A 181 6.06 -3.46 -13.66
C ASN A 181 5.49 -2.17 -14.25
N GLY A 182 5.40 -1.13 -13.43
CA GLY A 182 4.90 0.15 -13.94
C GLY A 182 4.62 1.20 -12.88
N PRO A 183 4.33 2.43 -13.32
CA PRO A 183 3.95 3.50 -12.42
C PRO A 183 2.61 3.19 -11.73
N ILE A 184 2.50 3.65 -10.48
CA ILE A 184 1.29 3.51 -9.66
C ILE A 184 0.86 4.86 -9.10
N TYR A 185 -0.45 5.06 -9.08
CA TYR A 185 -1.11 6.17 -8.41
C TYR A 185 -2.05 5.59 -7.35
N VAL A 186 -1.89 6.02 -6.11
CA VAL A 186 -2.64 5.47 -4.98
C VAL A 186 -3.44 6.56 -4.30
N LEU A 187 -4.72 6.34 -4.12
CA LEU A 187 -5.57 7.15 -3.27
C LEU A 187 -5.88 6.35 -2.00
N ASN A 188 -5.58 6.94 -0.85
CA ASN A 188 -5.78 6.34 0.46
C ASN A 188 -6.78 7.13 1.28
N ILE A 189 -7.61 6.41 2.02
CA ILE A 189 -8.38 6.96 3.15
C ILE A 189 -7.82 6.29 4.41
N ASN A 190 -7.32 7.09 5.33
CA ASN A 190 -6.70 6.63 6.56
C ASN A 190 -7.57 7.00 7.77
N LEU A 191 -7.91 6.02 8.57
CA LEU A 191 -8.63 6.17 9.83
C LEU A 191 -7.64 5.92 10.98
N MET A 192 -7.48 6.91 11.85
CA MET A 192 -6.65 6.82 13.06
C MET A 192 -7.57 6.46 14.22
N LEU A 193 -7.67 5.17 14.53
CA LEU A 193 -8.65 4.66 15.50
C LEU A 193 -8.42 5.16 16.92
N ASP A 194 -7.17 5.31 17.32
CA ASP A 194 -6.81 5.91 18.60
C ASP A 194 -7.32 7.35 18.72
N GLN A 195 -7.15 8.15 17.67
CA GLN A 195 -7.62 9.53 17.64
C GLN A 195 -9.15 9.62 17.61
N LEU A 196 -9.79 8.72 16.87
CA LEU A 196 -11.24 8.60 16.86
C LEU A 196 -11.78 8.26 18.26
N PHE A 197 -11.17 7.28 18.93
CA PHE A 197 -11.55 6.89 20.28
C PHE A 197 -11.40 8.05 21.27
N PHE A 198 -10.30 8.80 21.22
CA PHE A 198 -10.07 9.94 22.10
C PHE A 198 -11.03 11.10 21.85
N GLU A 199 -11.51 11.27 20.61
CA GLU A 199 -12.49 12.31 20.27
C GLU A 199 -13.91 11.93 20.71
N VAL A 200 -14.27 10.64 20.62
CA VAL A 200 -15.61 10.15 20.97
C VAL A 200 -15.76 9.95 22.49
N PHE A 201 -14.68 9.55 23.17
CA PHE A 201 -14.70 9.24 24.60
C PHE A 201 -13.66 10.08 25.38
N PRO A 202 -13.85 11.41 25.49
CA PRO A 202 -12.87 12.30 26.12
C PRO A 202 -12.65 12.02 27.60
N ASP A 203 -13.68 11.60 28.31
CA ASP A 203 -13.67 11.37 29.77
C ASP A 203 -13.25 9.96 30.18
N ASN A 204 -12.94 9.08 29.22
CA ASN A 204 -12.52 7.71 29.50
C ASN A 204 -11.11 7.69 30.09
N GLU A 205 -10.82 6.76 31.01
CA GLU A 205 -9.50 6.59 31.64
C GLU A 205 -8.38 6.40 30.61
N ILE A 206 -8.67 5.70 29.50
CA ILE A 206 -7.70 5.52 28.41
C ILE A 206 -7.39 6.86 27.73
N THR A 207 -8.39 7.70 27.52
CA THR A 207 -8.21 9.04 26.93
C THR A 207 -7.46 9.95 27.89
N GLN A 208 -7.73 9.90 29.18
CA GLN A 208 -6.99 10.66 30.21
C GLN A 208 -5.52 10.24 30.26
N LYS A 209 -5.23 8.95 30.08
CA LYS A 209 -3.88 8.40 30.10
C LYS A 209 -3.09 8.57 28.79
N PHE A 210 -3.75 8.49 27.63
CA PHE A 210 -3.13 8.41 26.32
C PHE A 210 -3.53 9.50 25.34
N GLY A 211 -4.63 10.22 25.58
CA GLY A 211 -5.11 11.34 24.80
C GLY A 211 -4.53 12.69 25.27
N PRO A 212 -5.12 13.82 24.88
CA PRO A 212 -6.28 13.97 23.99
C PRO A 212 -5.97 13.73 22.51
N ALA A 213 -7.03 13.76 21.66
CA ALA A 213 -6.85 13.67 20.22
C ALA A 213 -6.04 14.86 19.68
N GLU A 214 -4.98 14.57 18.93
CA GLU A 214 -4.03 15.55 18.40
C GLU A 214 -4.19 15.74 16.89
N TRP A 215 -3.86 16.97 16.44
CA TRP A 215 -3.78 17.30 15.00
C TRP A 215 -2.47 16.82 14.38
#